data_0061a835c6bc79ac4ac1d101932a11c0
#
_entry.id   0061a835c6bc79ac4ac1d101932a11c0
#
_cell.length_a   1.000
_cell.length_b   1.000
_cell.length_c   1.000
_cell.angle_alpha   90.00
_cell.angle_beta   90.00
_cell.angle_gamma   90.00
#
_symmetry.space_group_name_H-M   'P 1'
#
loop_
_entity.id
_entity.type
_entity.pdbx_description
1 polymer ?
#
loop_
_entity_poly.entity_id
_entity_poly.type
_entity_poly.pdbx_seq_one_letter_code
_entity_poly.pdbx_strand_id
1 'polypeptide(L)'
;MSAPPGHRDGWRIIATDDNTSKLTALTQILRDAGHCVFAAYDGQSALELVVLLPDIDLLITNTRLGVVDGPELIRQVREQRPGLPILHVVHQGESDGGVPADVPTLREPFTPNQLLLVVGSLLA
;
A
#
# COMPACT_ATOMS: atom_id res chain seq x y z
N MET A 1 -2.43 4.99 -26.22
CA MET A 1 -1.88 6.36 -26.20
C MET A 1 -0.65 6.39 -25.32
N SER A 2 0.44 6.90 -25.80
CA SER A 2 1.66 6.96 -25.01
C SER A 2 1.62 8.15 -24.05
N ALA A 3 2.21 7.96 -22.88
CA ALA A 3 2.32 9.03 -21.90
C ALA A 3 3.33 10.10 -22.35
N PRO A 4 3.18 11.36 -21.89
CA PRO A 4 4.20 12.37 -22.11
C PRO A 4 5.55 11.95 -21.56
N PRO A 5 6.66 12.49 -22.08
CA PRO A 5 7.98 12.23 -21.53
C PRO A 5 8.03 12.52 -20.03
N GLY A 6 8.59 11.60 -19.25
CA GLY A 6 8.69 11.73 -17.81
C GLY A 6 7.45 11.34 -17.03
N HIS A 7 6.34 11.03 -17.70
CA HIS A 7 5.10 10.59 -17.07
C HIS A 7 4.98 9.06 -17.13
N ARG A 8 4.44 8.45 -16.06
CA ARG A 8 4.17 7.01 -16.03
C ARG A 8 2.69 6.75 -16.27
N ASP A 9 2.39 5.64 -16.96
CA ASP A 9 1.01 5.23 -17.22
C ASP A 9 0.27 4.80 -15.97
N GLY A 10 1.00 4.44 -14.91
CA GLY A 10 0.43 4.05 -13.63
C GLY A 10 1.41 4.33 -12.51
N TRP A 11 0.96 4.12 -11.27
CA TRP A 11 1.77 4.32 -10.08
C TRP A 11 2.53 3.05 -9.73
N ARG A 12 3.64 3.18 -9.01
CA ARG A 12 4.42 2.06 -8.50
C ARG A 12 4.07 1.87 -7.03
N ILE A 13 3.43 0.75 -6.72
CA ILE A 13 2.78 0.51 -5.43
C ILE A 13 3.33 -0.76 -4.79
N ILE A 14 3.69 -0.68 -3.51
CA ILE A 14 3.96 -1.86 -2.70
C ILE A 14 2.67 -2.20 -1.94
N ALA A 15 2.16 -3.42 -2.12
CA ALA A 15 0.98 -3.90 -1.41
C ALA A 15 1.42 -4.98 -0.42
N THR A 16 1.02 -4.83 0.84
CA THR A 16 1.48 -5.69 1.94
C THR A 16 0.30 -6.25 2.71
N ASP A 17 0.22 -7.56 2.81
CA ASP A 17 -0.80 -8.26 3.58
C ASP A 17 -0.30 -9.69 3.84
N ASP A 18 -0.47 -10.22 5.04
CA ASP A 18 -0.11 -11.60 5.34
C ASP A 18 -1.19 -12.60 4.92
N ASN A 19 -2.38 -12.12 4.59
CA ASN A 19 -3.46 -12.94 4.04
C ASN A 19 -3.30 -13.02 2.53
N THR A 20 -2.94 -14.19 2.02
CA THR A 20 -2.64 -14.41 0.62
C THR A 20 -3.81 -14.06 -0.31
N SER A 21 -5.03 -14.47 0.06
CA SER A 21 -6.22 -14.20 -0.75
C SER A 21 -6.50 -12.71 -0.84
N LYS A 22 -6.39 -11.99 0.27
CA LYS A 22 -6.62 -10.54 0.28
C LYS A 22 -5.54 -9.80 -0.47
N LEU A 23 -4.28 -10.22 -0.34
CA LEU A 23 -3.18 -9.62 -1.09
C LEU A 23 -3.37 -9.83 -2.59
N THR A 24 -3.74 -11.04 -3.00
CA THR A 24 -4.00 -11.35 -4.41
C THR A 24 -5.11 -10.47 -4.96
N ALA A 25 -6.23 -10.32 -4.23
CA ALA A 25 -7.34 -9.49 -4.67
C ALA A 25 -6.93 -8.03 -4.79
N LEU A 26 -6.21 -7.51 -3.79
CA LEU A 26 -5.73 -6.13 -3.78
C LEU A 26 -4.81 -5.84 -4.97
N THR A 27 -3.82 -6.71 -5.17
CA THR A 27 -2.87 -6.54 -6.28
C THR A 27 -3.57 -6.62 -7.63
N GLN A 28 -4.55 -7.51 -7.78
CA GLN A 28 -5.28 -7.67 -9.03
C GLN A 28 -6.06 -6.40 -9.38
N ILE A 29 -6.77 -5.82 -8.41
CA ILE A 29 -7.50 -4.57 -8.63
C ILE A 29 -6.56 -3.47 -9.12
N LEU A 30 -5.43 -3.32 -8.47
CA LEU A 30 -4.47 -2.27 -8.81
C LEU A 30 -3.82 -2.51 -10.17
N ARG A 31 -3.45 -3.75 -10.46
CA ARG A 31 -2.85 -4.10 -11.76
C ARG A 31 -3.82 -3.92 -12.91
N ASP A 32 -5.08 -4.30 -12.70
CA ASP A 32 -6.12 -4.12 -13.72
C ASP A 32 -6.36 -2.65 -14.02
N ALA A 33 -6.10 -1.77 -13.06
CA ALA A 33 -6.19 -0.32 -13.25
C ALA A 33 -4.93 0.28 -13.90
N GLY A 34 -3.93 -0.52 -14.23
CA GLY A 34 -2.73 -0.07 -14.93
C GLY A 34 -1.54 0.27 -14.02
N HIS A 35 -1.62 -0.04 -12.73
CA HIS A 35 -0.52 0.23 -11.81
C HIS A 35 0.51 -0.90 -11.79
N CYS A 36 1.74 -0.57 -11.46
CA CYS A 36 2.82 -1.54 -11.25
C CYS A 36 2.84 -1.89 -9.76
N VAL A 37 2.57 -3.16 -9.41
CA VAL A 37 2.39 -3.57 -8.02
C VAL A 37 3.41 -4.61 -7.60
N PHE A 38 4.08 -4.35 -6.50
CA PHE A 38 5.02 -5.26 -5.84
C PHE A 38 4.35 -5.80 -4.59
N ALA A 39 4.12 -7.11 -4.52
CA ALA A 39 3.44 -7.75 -3.41
C ALA A 39 4.43 -8.18 -2.33
N ALA A 40 4.10 -7.94 -1.07
CA ALA A 40 4.87 -8.39 0.07
C ALA A 40 3.94 -9.10 1.06
N TYR A 41 4.35 -10.26 1.57
CA TYR A 41 3.54 -11.07 2.48
C TYR A 41 3.81 -10.77 3.95
N ASP A 42 4.80 -9.94 4.24
CA ASP A 42 5.14 -9.54 5.61
C ASP A 42 5.76 -8.15 5.61
N GLY A 43 5.89 -7.59 6.82
CA GLY A 43 6.40 -6.23 6.97
C GLY A 43 7.87 -6.09 6.61
N GLN A 44 8.68 -7.10 6.91
CA GLN A 44 10.11 -7.06 6.60
C GLN A 44 10.35 -7.02 5.09
N SER A 45 9.64 -7.86 4.33
CA SER A 45 9.73 -7.86 2.86
C SER A 45 9.30 -6.52 2.28
N ALA A 46 8.22 -5.93 2.83
CA ALA A 46 7.77 -4.60 2.39
C ALA A 46 8.84 -3.54 2.65
N LEU A 47 9.46 -3.55 3.81
CA LEU A 47 10.52 -2.59 4.14
C LEU A 47 11.72 -2.74 3.21
N GLU A 48 12.11 -3.97 2.90
CA GLU A 48 13.18 -4.23 1.95
C GLU A 48 12.86 -3.63 0.58
N LEU A 49 11.62 -3.79 0.11
CA LEU A 49 11.20 -3.21 -1.17
C LEU A 49 11.25 -1.68 -1.13
N VAL A 50 10.84 -1.06 -0.03
CA VAL A 50 10.93 0.40 0.13
C VAL A 50 12.37 0.88 0.01
N VAL A 51 13.31 0.16 0.62
CA VAL A 51 14.74 0.49 0.57
C VAL A 51 15.31 0.29 -0.83
N LEU A 52 14.94 -0.81 -1.51
CA LEU A 52 15.49 -1.19 -2.80
C LEU A 52 14.89 -0.43 -3.98
N LEU A 53 13.65 0.06 -3.86
CA LEU A 53 12.91 0.65 -4.97
C LEU A 53 12.69 2.14 -4.72
N PRO A 54 13.64 3.01 -5.14
CA PRO A 54 13.56 4.44 -4.82
C PRO A 54 12.41 5.17 -5.50
N ASP A 55 11.81 4.62 -6.54
CA ASP A 55 10.74 5.24 -7.31
C ASP A 55 9.33 4.73 -6.94
N ILE A 56 9.18 4.10 -5.79
CA ILE A 56 7.88 3.71 -5.27
C ILE A 56 7.06 4.97 -4.94
N ASP A 57 5.79 4.95 -5.32
CA ASP A 57 4.87 6.07 -5.12
C ASP A 57 3.98 5.90 -3.89
N LEU A 58 3.71 4.66 -3.47
CA LEU A 58 2.74 4.36 -2.42
C LEU A 58 3.05 3.03 -1.75
N LEU A 59 2.92 3.00 -0.43
CA LEU A 59 2.86 1.75 0.34
C LEU A 59 1.43 1.53 0.83
N ILE A 60 0.86 0.36 0.53
CA ILE A 60 -0.40 -0.08 1.11
C ILE A 60 -0.09 -1.21 2.08
N THR A 61 -0.59 -1.10 3.30
CA THR A 61 -0.34 -2.11 4.33
C THR A 61 -1.58 -2.41 5.16
N ASN A 62 -1.70 -3.67 5.56
CA ASN A 62 -2.67 -4.08 6.57
C ASN A 62 -2.09 -3.86 7.98
N THR A 63 -2.94 -3.90 9.00
CA THR A 63 -2.52 -3.75 10.40
C THR A 63 -1.71 -4.96 10.88
N ARG A 64 -2.13 -6.16 10.50
CA ARG A 64 -1.57 -7.42 11.00
C ARG A 64 -0.68 -8.06 9.93
N LEU A 65 0.61 -8.13 10.21
CA LEU A 65 1.61 -8.62 9.25
C LEU A 65 2.57 -9.64 9.89
N GLY A 66 2.20 -10.26 10.98
CA GLY A 66 3.07 -11.19 11.68
C GLY A 66 4.03 -10.47 12.63
N VAL A 67 5.33 -10.75 12.53
CA VAL A 67 6.33 -10.25 13.48
C VAL A 67 6.46 -8.73 13.46
N VAL A 68 6.55 -8.17 12.26
CA VAL A 68 6.55 -6.70 12.08
C VAL A 68 5.15 -6.31 11.64
N ASP A 69 4.35 -5.76 12.54
CA ASP A 69 2.98 -5.38 12.21
C ASP A 69 2.91 -4.06 11.42
N GLY A 70 1.69 -3.67 11.03
CA GLY A 70 1.48 -2.48 10.23
C GLY A 70 2.00 -1.20 10.86
N PRO A 71 1.67 -0.89 12.14
CA PRO A 71 2.20 0.30 12.81
C PRO A 71 3.72 0.34 12.85
N GLU A 72 4.37 -0.77 13.13
CA GLU A 72 5.83 -0.84 13.16
C GLU A 72 6.43 -0.67 11.77
N LEU A 73 5.83 -1.29 10.74
CA LEU A 73 6.25 -1.11 9.36
C LEU A 73 6.16 0.37 8.96
N ILE A 74 5.05 1.02 9.28
CA ILE A 74 4.86 2.44 8.97
C ILE A 74 5.95 3.29 9.64
N ARG A 75 6.25 3.01 10.90
CA ARG A 75 7.30 3.72 11.64
C ARG A 75 8.65 3.59 10.94
N GLN A 76 9.03 2.37 10.57
CA GLN A 76 10.32 2.11 9.92
C GLN A 76 10.38 2.70 8.51
N VAL A 77 9.29 2.62 7.76
CA VAL A 77 9.22 3.21 6.42
C VAL A 77 9.37 4.73 6.49
N ARG A 78 8.75 5.37 7.46
CA ARG A 78 8.87 6.82 7.65
C ARG A 78 10.27 7.27 8.06
N GLU A 79 11.05 6.40 8.71
CA GLU A 79 12.46 6.67 8.97
C GLU A 79 13.28 6.66 7.68
N GLN A 80 12.97 5.75 6.76
CA GLN A 80 13.68 5.60 5.50
C GLN A 80 13.23 6.62 4.46
N ARG A 81 11.93 6.87 4.38
CA ARG A 81 11.32 7.72 3.36
C ARG A 81 10.14 8.49 3.96
N PRO A 82 10.42 9.61 4.65
CA PRO A 82 9.37 10.34 5.38
C PRO A 82 8.27 10.90 4.48
N GLY A 83 8.56 11.12 3.20
CA GLY A 83 7.57 11.65 2.26
C GLY A 83 6.76 10.61 1.50
N LEU A 84 7.02 9.31 1.72
CA LEU A 84 6.28 8.28 0.98
C LEU A 84 4.83 8.21 1.45
N PRO A 85 3.85 8.36 0.55
CA PRO A 85 2.45 8.15 0.90
C PRO A 85 2.19 6.73 1.39
N ILE A 86 1.34 6.59 2.40
CA ILE A 86 0.97 5.31 2.98
C ILE A 86 -0.54 5.22 3.07
N LEU A 87 -1.11 4.10 2.64
CA LEU A 87 -2.52 3.77 2.81
C LEU A 87 -2.62 2.54 3.72
N HIS A 88 -3.37 2.66 4.79
CA HIS A 88 -3.63 1.58 5.72
C HIS A 88 -4.96 0.92 5.36
N VAL A 89 -4.97 -0.40 5.21
CA VAL A 89 -6.18 -1.18 4.93
C VAL A 89 -6.50 -2.03 6.15
N VAL A 90 -7.72 -1.93 6.65
CA VAL A 90 -8.19 -2.69 7.82
C VAL A 90 -9.18 -3.73 7.34
N HIS A 91 -8.91 -5.01 7.63
CA HIS A 91 -9.83 -6.09 7.34
C HIS A 91 -11.07 -6.01 8.22
N GLN A 92 -12.18 -6.53 7.72
CA GLN A 92 -13.43 -6.54 8.46
C GLN A 92 -13.23 -7.24 9.81
N GLY A 93 -13.68 -6.57 10.88
CA GLY A 93 -13.57 -7.09 12.23
C GLY A 93 -12.25 -6.76 12.94
N GLU A 94 -11.28 -6.15 12.25
CA GLU A 94 -10.01 -5.72 12.87
C GLU A 94 -10.12 -4.30 13.41
N SER A 95 -9.30 -4.00 14.41
CA SER A 95 -9.07 -2.63 14.85
C SER A 95 -7.95 -1.99 14.02
N ASP A 96 -7.82 -0.66 14.09
CA ASP A 96 -6.74 0.04 13.38
C ASP A 96 -5.38 -0.07 14.07
N GLY A 97 -5.30 -0.72 15.21
CA GLY A 97 -4.05 -1.21 15.80
C GLY A 97 -3.00 -0.17 16.16
N GLY A 98 -3.36 1.09 16.33
CA GLY A 98 -2.39 2.12 16.71
C GLY A 98 -1.64 2.73 15.55
N VAL A 99 -2.17 2.63 14.34
CA VAL A 99 -1.64 3.34 13.17
C VAL A 99 -1.78 4.85 13.42
N PRO A 100 -0.76 5.68 13.07
CA PRO A 100 -0.84 7.12 13.26
C PRO A 100 -2.08 7.73 12.62
N ALA A 101 -2.68 8.72 13.29
CA ALA A 101 -3.96 9.32 12.86
C ALA A 101 -3.87 10.02 11.49
N ASP A 102 -2.69 10.43 11.08
CA ASP A 102 -2.49 11.08 9.79
C ASP A 102 -2.40 10.11 8.61
N VAL A 103 -2.31 8.80 8.88
CA VAL A 103 -2.30 7.79 7.83
C VAL A 103 -3.73 7.50 7.39
N PRO A 104 -4.06 7.73 6.12
CA PRO A 104 -5.39 7.40 5.61
C PRO A 104 -5.69 5.91 5.78
N THR A 105 -6.90 5.60 6.21
CA THR A 105 -7.33 4.22 6.45
C THR A 105 -8.55 3.89 5.61
N LEU A 106 -8.49 2.76 4.91
CA LEU A 106 -9.61 2.20 4.16
C LEU A 106 -10.05 0.92 4.85
N ARG A 107 -11.33 0.87 5.25
CA ARG A 107 -11.88 -0.28 5.97
C ARG A 107 -12.69 -1.18 5.07
N GLU A 108 -12.54 -2.49 5.23
CA GLU A 108 -13.42 -3.46 4.58
C GLU A 108 -14.81 -3.43 5.21
N PRO A 109 -15.88 -3.67 4.42
CA PRO A 109 -15.84 -3.93 2.99
C PRO A 109 -15.66 -2.65 2.16
N PHE A 110 -14.89 -2.73 1.10
CA PHE A 110 -14.77 -1.65 0.13
C PHE A 110 -14.84 -2.23 -1.28
N THR A 111 -15.30 -1.42 -2.22
CA THR A 111 -15.34 -1.81 -3.63
C THR A 111 -14.00 -1.51 -4.30
N PRO A 112 -13.70 -2.15 -5.44
CA PRO A 112 -12.53 -1.77 -6.24
C PRO A 112 -12.50 -0.27 -6.57
N ASN A 113 -13.64 0.32 -6.90
CA ASN A 113 -13.71 1.76 -7.20
C ASN A 113 -13.36 2.62 -5.99
N GLN A 114 -13.80 2.24 -4.80
CA GLN A 114 -13.45 2.96 -3.57
C GLN A 114 -11.93 2.94 -3.34
N LEU A 115 -11.30 1.77 -3.51
CA LEU A 115 -9.85 1.66 -3.40
C LEU A 115 -9.15 2.57 -4.41
N LEU A 116 -9.56 2.50 -5.67
CA LEU A 116 -8.91 3.28 -6.73
C LEU A 116 -9.10 4.79 -6.55
N LEU A 117 -10.26 5.22 -6.04
CA LEU A 117 -10.48 6.63 -5.72
C LEU A 117 -9.55 7.12 -4.62
N VAL A 118 -9.38 6.34 -3.56
CA VAL A 118 -8.48 6.71 -2.47
C VAL A 118 -7.04 6.76 -2.96
N VAL A 119 -6.60 5.77 -3.73
CA VAL A 119 -5.24 5.74 -4.29
C VAL A 119 -5.03 6.98 -5.17
N GLY A 120 -5.98 7.30 -6.04
CA GLY A 120 -5.89 8.49 -6.89
C GLY A 120 -5.81 9.78 -6.09
N SER A 121 -6.59 9.88 -5.00
CA SER A 121 -6.57 11.09 -4.16
C SER A 121 -5.25 11.28 -3.42
N LEU A 122 -4.56 10.19 -3.11
CA LEU A 122 -3.26 10.25 -2.42
C LEU A 122 -2.11 10.61 -3.37
N LEU A 123 -2.23 10.26 -4.64
CA LEU A 123 -1.12 10.33 -5.60
C LEU A 123 -1.31 11.38 -6.70
N ALA A 124 -2.53 11.85 -6.88
CA ALA A 124 -2.82 12.83 -7.93
C ALA A 124 -2.38 14.25 -7.54
#